data_01ac7c0123c7f3186171adb4b4b767ff
#
_entry.id   01ac7c0123c7f3186171adb4b4b767ff
#
_cell.length_a   1.000
_cell.length_b   1.000
_cell.length_c   1.000
_cell.angle_alpha   90.00
_cell.angle_beta   90.00
_cell.angle_gamma   90.00
#
_symmetry.space_group_name_H-M   'P 1'
#
loop_
_entity.id
_entity.type
_entity.pdbx_description
1 polymer ?
#
loop_
_entity_poly.entity_id
_entity_poly.type
_entity_poly.pdbx_seq_one_letter_code
_entity_poly.pdbx_strand_id
1 'polypeptide(L)'
;MTLWEALVGLGLGLALGGLGYRGRLLAPSGALAVVGLAVVVFAAGGWEWGVVLAVHLIGAALWTRYRATAKEILSQRHERPGPLGWEQVVARTGWPALLALLRGSGSASIVVLGAYVGAVAAATADRWSTEVGLLSAQPPRLITTRRTAVSGAPGAVSPLGLVAALGGTWLVGLTALGAE
;
A
#
# COMPACT_ATOMS: atom_id res chain seq x y z
N MET A 1 -7.06 20.21 -12.37
CA MET A 1 -7.73 18.90 -12.66
C MET A 1 -7.96 18.81 -14.15
N THR A 2 -7.33 17.88 -14.82
CA THR A 2 -7.60 17.62 -16.22
C THR A 2 -8.44 16.33 -16.33
N LEU A 3 -9.38 16.32 -17.28
CA LEU A 3 -10.20 15.12 -17.55
C LEU A 3 -9.32 13.89 -17.86
N TRP A 4 -8.19 14.12 -18.50
CA TRP A 4 -7.20 13.10 -18.82
C TRP A 4 -6.65 12.39 -17.57
N GLU A 5 -6.26 13.13 -16.54
CA GLU A 5 -5.75 12.57 -15.28
C GLU A 5 -6.80 11.68 -14.60
N ALA A 6 -8.06 12.13 -14.57
CA ALA A 6 -9.17 11.33 -14.05
C ALA A 6 -9.38 10.03 -14.82
N LEU A 7 -9.27 10.08 -16.17
CA LEU A 7 -9.39 8.89 -17.03
C LEU A 7 -8.24 7.90 -16.83
N VAL A 8 -7.01 8.41 -16.66
CA VAL A 8 -5.84 7.56 -16.32
C VAL A 8 -6.04 6.90 -14.96
N GLY A 9 -6.48 7.66 -13.96
CA GLY A 9 -6.80 7.14 -12.63
C GLY A 9 -7.90 6.07 -12.68
N LEU A 10 -8.93 6.28 -13.47
CA LEU A 10 -10.00 5.30 -13.69
C LEU A 10 -9.46 4.02 -14.34
N GLY A 11 -8.68 4.14 -15.40
CA GLY A 11 -8.10 2.98 -16.10
C GLY A 11 -7.19 2.15 -15.20
N LEU A 12 -6.26 2.79 -14.49
CA LEU A 12 -5.37 2.13 -13.53
C LEU A 12 -6.15 1.55 -12.34
N GLY A 13 -7.12 2.29 -11.82
CA GLY A 13 -7.98 1.81 -10.73
C GLY A 13 -8.76 0.56 -11.13
N LEU A 14 -9.36 0.53 -12.32
CA LEU A 14 -10.07 -0.63 -12.85
C LEU A 14 -9.12 -1.81 -13.06
N ALA A 15 -7.93 -1.59 -13.60
CA ALA A 15 -6.93 -2.63 -13.79
C ALA A 15 -6.48 -3.23 -12.44
N LEU A 16 -6.07 -2.41 -11.49
CA LEU A 16 -5.57 -2.87 -10.18
C LEU A 16 -6.68 -3.42 -9.31
N GLY A 17 -7.85 -2.77 -9.26
CA GLY A 17 -9.03 -3.25 -8.54
C GLY A 17 -9.55 -4.56 -9.11
N GLY A 18 -9.64 -4.68 -10.45
CA GLY A 18 -10.05 -5.89 -11.15
C GLY A 18 -9.06 -7.05 -10.96
N LEU A 19 -7.75 -6.81 -11.05
CA LEU A 19 -6.72 -7.79 -10.76
C LEU A 19 -6.74 -8.23 -9.29
N GLY A 20 -6.95 -7.29 -8.37
CA GLY A 20 -7.09 -7.57 -6.94
C GLY A 20 -8.31 -8.42 -6.64
N TYR A 21 -9.46 -8.11 -7.25
CA TYR A 21 -10.69 -8.88 -7.14
C TYR A 21 -10.53 -10.30 -7.72
N ARG A 22 -10.01 -10.42 -8.95
CA ARG A 22 -9.74 -11.73 -9.57
C ARG A 22 -8.75 -12.58 -8.78
N GLY A 23 -7.77 -11.93 -8.17
CA GLY A 23 -6.79 -12.55 -7.29
C GLY A 23 -7.30 -12.87 -5.88
N ARG A 24 -8.60 -12.65 -5.59
CA ARG A 24 -9.22 -12.82 -4.26
C ARG A 24 -8.52 -12.03 -3.14
N LEU A 25 -7.82 -10.96 -3.50
CA LEU A 25 -7.19 -10.05 -2.55
C LEU A 25 -8.17 -8.98 -2.06
N LEU A 26 -9.11 -8.59 -2.92
CA LEU A 26 -10.12 -7.57 -2.66
C LEU A 26 -11.52 -8.17 -2.76
N ALA A 27 -12.39 -7.76 -1.84
CA ALA A 27 -13.83 -7.91 -1.99
C ALA A 27 -14.34 -6.97 -3.11
N PRO A 28 -15.55 -7.15 -3.64
CA PRO A 28 -16.11 -6.23 -4.64
C PRO A 28 -16.10 -4.77 -4.18
N SER A 29 -16.47 -4.53 -2.91
CA SER A 29 -16.43 -3.19 -2.30
C SER A 29 -15.01 -2.63 -2.20
N GLY A 30 -14.02 -3.47 -1.89
CA GLY A 30 -12.60 -3.08 -1.85
C GLY A 30 -12.06 -2.74 -3.22
N ALA A 31 -12.44 -3.49 -4.26
CA ALA A 31 -12.06 -3.17 -5.64
C ALA A 31 -12.62 -1.82 -6.09
N LEU A 32 -13.90 -1.52 -5.79
CA LEU A 32 -14.49 -0.22 -6.06
C LEU A 32 -13.81 0.91 -5.28
N ALA A 33 -13.43 0.67 -4.03
CA ALA A 33 -12.67 1.64 -3.24
C ALA A 33 -11.31 1.96 -3.87
N VAL A 34 -10.58 0.96 -4.38
CA VAL A 34 -9.30 1.16 -5.10
C VAL A 34 -9.53 2.02 -6.34
N VAL A 35 -10.59 1.76 -7.12
CA VAL A 35 -10.94 2.59 -8.28
C VAL A 35 -11.20 4.04 -7.88
N GLY A 36 -12.06 4.26 -6.88
CA GLY A 36 -12.42 5.61 -6.41
C GLY A 36 -11.21 6.38 -5.90
N LEU A 37 -10.34 5.74 -5.10
CA LEU A 37 -9.12 6.35 -4.58
C LEU A 37 -8.12 6.69 -5.68
N ALA A 38 -7.95 5.82 -6.68
CA ALA A 38 -7.10 6.09 -7.82
C ALA A 38 -7.60 7.29 -8.62
N VAL A 39 -8.91 7.35 -8.91
CA VAL A 39 -9.51 8.51 -9.59
C VAL A 39 -9.29 9.80 -8.80
N VAL A 40 -9.53 9.79 -7.49
CA VAL A 40 -9.36 10.98 -6.62
C VAL A 40 -7.90 11.44 -6.63
N VAL A 41 -6.94 10.53 -6.44
CA VAL A 41 -5.53 10.92 -6.36
C VAL A 41 -5.02 11.43 -7.70
N PHE A 42 -5.36 10.80 -8.82
CA PHE A 42 -4.94 11.28 -10.13
C PHE A 42 -5.62 12.59 -10.50
N ALA A 43 -6.93 12.72 -10.25
CA ALA A 43 -7.68 13.93 -10.63
C ALA A 43 -7.32 15.16 -9.78
N ALA A 44 -7.11 15.00 -8.47
CA ALA A 44 -6.85 16.09 -7.55
C ALA A 44 -5.35 16.31 -7.29
N GLY A 45 -4.55 15.24 -7.24
CA GLY A 45 -3.11 15.28 -7.02
C GLY A 45 -2.29 15.42 -8.30
N GLY A 46 -2.86 15.11 -9.46
CA GLY A 46 -2.15 15.07 -10.71
C GLY A 46 -1.43 13.72 -10.93
N TRP A 47 -0.83 13.58 -12.13
CA TRP A 47 -0.17 12.34 -12.55
C TRP A 47 1.02 11.96 -11.65
N GLU A 48 1.78 12.94 -11.17
CA GLU A 48 2.93 12.76 -10.28
C GLU A 48 2.55 12.00 -9.00
N TRP A 49 1.48 12.45 -8.34
CA TRP A 49 0.96 11.82 -7.13
C TRP A 49 0.34 10.45 -7.45
N GLY A 50 -0.30 10.36 -8.61
CA GLY A 50 -0.87 9.11 -9.11
C GLY A 50 0.18 8.03 -9.32
N VAL A 51 1.36 8.36 -9.88
CA VAL A 51 2.47 7.43 -10.07
C VAL A 51 2.99 6.91 -8.73
N VAL A 52 3.15 7.77 -7.74
CA VAL A 52 3.58 7.36 -6.38
C VAL A 52 2.59 6.37 -5.77
N LEU A 53 1.27 6.64 -5.88
CA LEU A 53 0.25 5.70 -5.44
C LEU A 53 0.28 4.39 -6.24
N ALA A 54 0.45 4.46 -7.55
CA ALA A 54 0.50 3.27 -8.41
C ALA A 54 1.66 2.35 -8.03
N VAL A 55 2.85 2.89 -7.75
CA VAL A 55 4.02 2.12 -7.28
C VAL A 55 3.70 1.40 -5.97
N HIS A 56 3.02 2.07 -5.02
CA HIS A 56 2.56 1.43 -3.78
C HIS A 56 1.61 0.25 -4.07
N LEU A 57 0.56 0.47 -4.87
CA LEU A 57 -0.46 -0.55 -5.15
C LEU A 57 0.11 -1.74 -5.92
N ILE A 58 0.95 -1.49 -6.93
CA ILE A 58 1.63 -2.53 -7.71
C ILE A 58 2.58 -3.31 -6.82
N GLY A 59 3.42 -2.63 -6.05
CA GLY A 59 4.34 -3.27 -5.11
C GLY A 59 3.62 -4.14 -4.08
N ALA A 60 2.51 -3.66 -3.51
CA ALA A 60 1.66 -4.43 -2.61
C ALA A 60 1.11 -5.69 -3.28
N ALA A 61 0.59 -5.58 -4.50
CA ALA A 61 0.05 -6.71 -5.26
C ALA A 61 1.13 -7.75 -5.61
N LEU A 62 2.32 -7.30 -6.01
CA LEU A 62 3.46 -8.16 -6.33
C LEU A 62 3.91 -8.95 -5.10
N TRP A 63 4.15 -8.29 -3.98
CA TRP A 63 4.57 -8.97 -2.75
C TRP A 63 3.51 -9.92 -2.20
N THR A 64 2.23 -9.58 -2.29
CA THR A 64 1.16 -10.48 -1.86
C THR A 64 1.13 -11.76 -2.68
N ARG A 65 1.41 -11.69 -3.98
CA ARG A 65 1.46 -12.85 -4.87
C ARG A 65 2.76 -13.63 -4.76
N TYR A 66 3.85 -12.96 -4.43
CA TYR A 66 5.16 -13.60 -4.31
C TYR A 66 5.14 -14.67 -3.21
N ARG A 67 5.43 -15.92 -3.59
CA ARG A 67 5.43 -17.10 -2.70
C ARG A 67 4.15 -17.24 -1.86
N ALA A 68 3.00 -16.94 -2.45
CA ALA A 68 1.70 -16.95 -1.76
C ALA A 68 1.43 -18.28 -1.04
N THR A 69 1.70 -19.42 -1.69
CA THR A 69 1.53 -20.76 -1.10
C THR A 69 2.42 -20.98 0.14
N ALA A 70 3.69 -20.54 0.09
CA ALA A 70 4.58 -20.65 1.24
C ALA A 70 4.08 -19.80 2.42
N LYS A 71 3.63 -18.58 2.13
CA LYS A 71 3.03 -17.69 3.15
C LYS A 71 1.75 -18.28 3.73
N GLU A 72 0.98 -19.00 2.93
CA GLU A 72 -0.24 -19.67 3.37
C GLU A 72 0.04 -20.71 4.43
N ILE A 73 1.04 -21.54 4.21
CA ILE A 73 1.48 -22.55 5.18
C ILE A 73 1.99 -21.90 6.46
N LEU A 74 2.78 -20.82 6.34
CA LEU A 74 3.34 -20.10 7.49
C LEU A 74 2.29 -19.32 8.29
N SER A 75 1.22 -18.87 7.63
CA SER A 75 0.15 -18.07 8.26
C SER A 75 -1.03 -18.89 8.76
N GLN A 76 -1.07 -20.21 8.54
CA GLN A 76 -2.17 -21.09 8.99
C GLN A 76 -2.39 -21.08 10.52
N ARG A 77 -1.46 -20.51 11.30
CA ARG A 77 -1.59 -20.35 12.75
C ARG A 77 -2.34 -19.09 13.20
N HIS A 78 -2.64 -18.19 12.28
CA HIS A 78 -3.43 -16.98 12.54
C HIS A 78 -4.46 -16.84 11.44
N GLU A 79 -5.70 -16.58 11.82
CA GLU A 79 -6.80 -16.35 10.88
C GLU A 79 -6.40 -15.27 9.87
N ARG A 80 -6.38 -15.64 8.59
CA ARG A 80 -6.21 -14.66 7.53
C ARG A 80 -7.47 -13.80 7.49
N PRO A 81 -7.33 -12.47 7.54
CA PRO A 81 -8.45 -11.63 7.17
C PRO A 81 -8.87 -11.99 5.74
N GLY A 82 -10.17 -12.13 5.53
CA GLY A 82 -10.76 -12.36 4.20
C GLY A 82 -10.34 -11.29 3.17
N PRO A 83 -10.87 -11.36 1.95
CA PRO A 83 -10.60 -10.33 0.94
C PRO A 83 -10.90 -8.93 1.50
N LEU A 84 -9.99 -7.97 1.25
CA LEU A 84 -10.08 -6.62 1.83
C LEU A 84 -11.34 -5.90 1.33
N GLY A 85 -12.19 -5.48 2.26
CA GLY A 85 -13.34 -4.62 2.00
C GLY A 85 -12.94 -3.15 1.84
N TRP A 86 -13.93 -2.30 1.52
CA TRP A 86 -13.71 -0.86 1.33
C TRP A 86 -13.17 -0.17 2.59
N GLU A 87 -13.62 -0.57 3.79
CA GLU A 87 -13.15 0.01 5.06
C GLU A 87 -11.64 -0.15 5.24
N GLN A 88 -11.15 -1.35 4.95
CA GLN A 88 -9.73 -1.68 5.09
C GLN A 88 -8.88 -0.98 4.02
N VAL A 89 -9.41 -0.81 2.81
CA VAL A 89 -8.76 -0.06 1.74
C VAL A 89 -8.68 1.41 2.12
N VAL A 90 -9.80 2.02 2.55
CA VAL A 90 -9.85 3.42 2.96
C VAL A 90 -9.00 3.69 4.21
N ALA A 91 -8.99 2.78 5.19
CA ALA A 91 -8.14 2.91 6.38
C ALA A 91 -6.64 3.00 6.03
N ARG A 92 -6.21 2.34 4.96
CA ARG A 92 -4.79 2.30 4.54
C ARG A 92 -4.39 3.40 3.57
N THR A 93 -5.30 3.81 2.69
CA THR A 93 -5.01 4.73 1.58
C THR A 93 -5.89 5.99 1.58
N GLY A 94 -6.76 6.15 2.57
CA GLY A 94 -7.64 7.32 2.67
C GLY A 94 -6.88 8.62 2.94
N TRP A 95 -5.82 8.58 3.77
CA TRP A 95 -4.97 9.74 4.02
C TRP A 95 -4.30 10.27 2.75
N PRO A 96 -3.64 9.45 1.92
CA PRO A 96 -3.16 9.90 0.62
C PRO A 96 -4.23 10.57 -0.25
N ALA A 97 -5.44 10.00 -0.30
CA ALA A 97 -6.53 10.60 -1.07
C ALA A 97 -7.00 11.95 -0.52
N LEU A 98 -7.10 12.08 0.81
CA LEU A 98 -7.43 13.34 1.47
C LEU A 98 -6.39 14.42 1.17
N LEU A 99 -5.11 14.09 1.24
CA LEU A 99 -4.02 15.01 0.93
C LEU A 99 -4.02 15.44 -0.55
N ALA A 100 -4.37 14.51 -1.46
CA ALA A 100 -4.55 14.84 -2.86
C ALA A 100 -5.71 15.82 -3.07
N LEU A 101 -6.83 15.65 -2.37
CA LEU A 101 -7.94 16.61 -2.39
C LEU A 101 -7.53 17.98 -1.86
N LEU A 102 -6.73 18.06 -0.79
CA LEU A 102 -6.18 19.31 -0.28
C LEU A 102 -5.31 20.01 -1.32
N ARG A 103 -4.46 19.29 -2.04
CA ARG A 103 -3.71 19.85 -3.18
C ARG A 103 -4.66 20.41 -4.24
N GLY A 104 -5.68 19.64 -4.64
CA GLY A 104 -6.64 20.02 -5.65
C GLY A 104 -7.48 21.24 -5.29
N SER A 105 -7.66 21.52 -4.00
CA SER A 105 -8.34 22.71 -3.50
C SER A 105 -7.47 24.00 -3.46
N GLY A 106 -6.23 23.93 -3.96
CA GLY A 106 -5.30 25.05 -4.00
C GLY A 106 -4.27 25.10 -2.88
N SER A 107 -4.29 24.15 -1.95
CA SER A 107 -3.29 24.03 -0.86
C SER A 107 -2.03 23.28 -1.32
N ALA A 108 -1.47 23.67 -2.46
CA ALA A 108 -0.24 23.08 -3.00
C ALA A 108 0.98 23.60 -2.24
N SER A 109 1.37 22.93 -1.16
CA SER A 109 2.58 23.25 -0.38
C SER A 109 3.50 22.06 -0.28
N ILE A 110 4.79 22.31 -0.05
CA ILE A 110 5.80 21.26 0.20
C ILE A 110 5.43 20.40 1.42
N VAL A 111 4.71 20.98 2.39
CA VAL A 111 4.24 20.26 3.57
C VAL A 111 3.17 19.22 3.17
N VAL A 112 2.23 19.59 2.30
CA VAL A 112 1.17 18.68 1.82
C VAL A 112 1.78 17.57 0.96
N LEU A 113 2.77 17.90 0.11
CA LEU A 113 3.52 16.89 -0.65
C LEU A 113 4.28 15.95 0.28
N GLY A 114 5.03 16.48 1.24
CA GLY A 114 5.78 15.67 2.21
C GLY A 114 4.87 14.76 3.03
N ALA A 115 3.71 15.25 3.45
CA ALA A 115 2.70 14.47 4.16
C ALA A 115 2.15 13.33 3.28
N TYR A 116 1.87 13.61 1.99
CA TYR A 116 1.41 12.61 1.03
C TYR A 116 2.44 11.50 0.82
N VAL A 117 3.68 11.88 0.49
CA VAL A 117 4.78 10.92 0.28
C VAL A 117 5.01 10.10 1.55
N GLY A 118 5.02 10.75 2.72
CA GLY A 118 5.15 10.08 4.01
C GLY A 118 4.03 9.09 4.29
N ALA A 119 2.78 9.44 3.99
CA ALA A 119 1.63 8.55 4.17
C ALA A 119 1.71 7.30 3.25
N VAL A 120 2.06 7.50 1.96
CA VAL A 120 2.24 6.40 1.02
C VAL A 120 3.45 5.54 1.39
N ALA A 121 4.55 6.15 1.83
CA ALA A 121 5.75 5.44 2.27
C ALA A 121 5.48 4.58 3.50
N ALA A 122 4.75 5.10 4.49
CA ALA A 122 4.35 4.35 5.68
C ALA A 122 3.46 3.15 5.33
N ALA A 123 2.45 3.35 4.47
CA ALA A 123 1.59 2.26 3.99
C ALA A 123 2.38 1.18 3.21
N THR A 124 3.39 1.61 2.43
CA THR A 124 4.26 0.70 1.69
C THR A 124 5.17 -0.09 2.63
N ALA A 125 5.77 0.57 3.61
CA ALA A 125 6.61 -0.05 4.63
C ALA A 125 5.84 -1.12 5.41
N ASP A 126 4.64 -0.81 5.89
CA ASP A 126 3.77 -1.74 6.60
C ASP A 126 3.45 -2.96 5.74
N ARG A 127 3.05 -2.73 4.49
CA ARG A 127 2.68 -3.83 3.60
C ARG A 127 3.87 -4.71 3.24
N TRP A 128 5.01 -4.12 2.87
CA TRP A 128 6.19 -4.87 2.48
C TRP A 128 6.81 -5.61 3.67
N SER A 129 6.87 -4.97 4.84
CA SER A 129 7.37 -5.62 6.05
C SER A 129 6.55 -6.85 6.44
N THR A 130 5.24 -6.75 6.33
CA THR A 130 4.33 -7.86 6.62
C THR A 130 4.50 -9.00 5.61
N GLU A 131 4.44 -8.70 4.31
CA GLU A 131 4.46 -9.71 3.26
C GLU A 131 5.82 -10.42 3.13
N VAL A 132 6.91 -9.67 3.22
CA VAL A 132 8.28 -10.19 3.11
C VAL A 132 8.75 -10.77 4.44
N GLY A 133 8.33 -10.14 5.54
CA GLY A 133 8.68 -10.57 6.89
C GLY A 133 8.20 -11.98 7.23
N LEU A 134 7.05 -12.41 6.69
CA LEU A 134 6.56 -13.77 6.80
C LEU A 134 7.50 -14.83 6.21
N LEU A 135 8.32 -14.44 5.22
CA LEU A 135 9.29 -15.32 4.56
C LEU A 135 10.66 -15.36 5.27
N SER A 136 10.80 -14.66 6.41
CA SER A 136 12.05 -14.62 7.16
C SER A 136 12.40 -16.00 7.70
N ALA A 137 13.65 -16.44 7.46
CA ALA A 137 14.18 -17.66 8.06
C ALA A 137 14.45 -17.48 9.57
N GLN A 138 14.64 -16.23 10.02
CA GLN A 138 14.82 -15.93 11.44
C GLN A 138 13.48 -15.68 12.11
N PRO A 139 13.25 -16.22 13.33
CA PRO A 139 12.01 -15.98 14.05
C PRO A 139 11.86 -14.49 14.36
N PRO A 140 10.65 -13.93 14.16
CA PRO A 140 10.39 -12.55 14.49
C PRO A 140 10.46 -12.31 15.99
N ARG A 141 10.67 -11.06 16.39
CA ARG A 141 10.72 -10.64 17.80
C ARG A 141 9.70 -9.54 18.06
N LEU A 142 9.09 -9.58 19.24
CA LEU A 142 8.23 -8.51 19.71
C LEU A 142 9.05 -7.23 19.91
N ILE A 143 8.58 -6.10 19.38
CA ILE A 143 9.26 -4.80 19.50
C ILE A 143 9.41 -4.41 20.98
N THR A 144 8.40 -4.68 21.81
CA THR A 144 8.34 -4.24 23.20
C THR A 144 9.26 -5.06 24.13
N THR A 145 9.28 -6.39 23.96
CA THR A 145 9.95 -7.30 24.91
C THR A 145 11.18 -7.98 24.32
N ARG A 146 11.43 -7.83 23.01
CA ARG A 146 12.48 -8.53 22.24
C ARG A 146 12.42 -10.05 22.31
N ARG A 147 11.36 -10.63 22.89
CA ARG A 147 11.14 -12.07 22.92
C ARG A 147 10.78 -12.59 21.53
N THR A 148 11.18 -13.81 21.23
CA THR A 148 10.76 -14.49 20.01
C THR A 148 9.25 -14.67 19.98
N ALA A 149 8.66 -14.43 18.83
CA ALA A 149 7.23 -14.56 18.60
C ALA A 149 6.95 -15.49 17.41
N VAL A 150 5.72 -15.89 17.28
CA VAL A 150 5.27 -16.66 16.11
C VAL A 150 5.15 -15.69 14.93
N SER A 151 5.50 -16.15 13.72
CA SER A 151 5.34 -15.38 12.49
C SER A 151 3.89 -14.94 12.31
N GLY A 152 3.68 -13.65 12.04
CA GLY A 152 2.35 -13.04 11.93
C GLY A 152 1.74 -12.54 13.25
N ALA A 153 2.40 -12.72 14.41
CA ALA A 153 1.90 -12.18 15.66
C ALA A 153 1.92 -10.64 15.67
N PRO A 154 0.88 -9.97 16.21
CA PRO A 154 0.85 -8.52 16.31
C PRO A 154 2.08 -7.96 17.07
N GLY A 155 2.71 -6.90 16.51
CA GLY A 155 3.91 -6.28 17.10
C GLY A 155 5.20 -7.08 16.95
N ALA A 156 5.18 -8.21 16.25
CA ALA A 156 6.37 -8.99 15.93
C ALA A 156 7.03 -8.50 14.64
N VAL A 157 8.33 -8.23 14.68
CA VAL A 157 9.13 -7.79 13.54
C VAL A 157 10.25 -8.77 13.24
N SER A 158 10.54 -8.96 11.97
CA SER A 158 11.70 -9.75 11.51
C SER A 158 12.73 -8.84 10.84
N PRO A 159 14.04 -9.19 10.87
CA PRO A 159 15.07 -8.41 10.18
C PRO A 159 14.78 -8.26 8.68
N LEU A 160 14.32 -9.33 8.03
CA LEU A 160 13.95 -9.30 6.62
C LEU A 160 12.76 -8.35 6.35
N GLY A 161 11.77 -8.33 7.26
CA GLY A 161 10.64 -7.39 7.19
C GLY A 161 11.08 -5.94 7.32
N LEU A 162 12.03 -5.64 8.22
CA LEU A 162 12.58 -4.28 8.37
C LEU A 162 13.34 -3.83 7.11
N VAL A 163 14.16 -4.70 6.52
CA VAL A 163 14.85 -4.39 5.25
C VAL A 163 13.83 -4.13 4.14
N ALA A 164 12.77 -4.94 4.06
CA ALA A 164 11.70 -4.73 3.09
C ALA A 164 10.97 -3.39 3.31
N ALA A 165 10.69 -3.02 4.57
CA ALA A 165 10.09 -1.73 4.91
C ALA A 165 10.96 -0.56 4.42
N LEU A 166 12.27 -0.61 4.69
CA LEU A 166 13.22 0.39 4.21
C LEU A 166 13.25 0.44 2.67
N GLY A 167 13.33 -0.71 2.00
CA GLY A 167 13.29 -0.76 0.53
C GLY A 167 12.03 -0.15 -0.06
N GLY A 168 10.88 -0.43 0.56
CA GLY A 168 9.59 0.14 0.14
C GLY A 168 9.51 1.66 0.32
N THR A 169 9.96 2.18 1.46
CA THR A 169 10.03 3.64 1.71
C THR A 169 10.98 4.34 0.75
N TRP A 170 12.15 3.77 0.50
CA TRP A 170 13.12 4.30 -0.46
C TRP A 170 12.54 4.35 -1.87
N LEU A 171 11.86 3.29 -2.31
CA LEU A 171 11.24 3.25 -3.63
C LEU A 171 10.19 4.36 -3.79
N VAL A 172 9.34 4.57 -2.78
CA VAL A 172 8.34 5.65 -2.78
C VAL A 172 9.01 7.02 -2.83
N GLY A 173 10.03 7.24 -2.01
CA GLY A 173 10.77 8.51 -1.99
C GLY A 173 11.46 8.82 -3.33
N LEU A 174 12.16 7.84 -3.92
CA LEU A 174 12.80 8.00 -5.23
C LEU A 174 11.76 8.23 -6.35
N THR A 175 10.61 7.56 -6.29
CA THR A 175 9.53 7.80 -7.25
C THR A 175 8.99 9.23 -7.14
N ALA A 176 8.82 9.74 -5.93
CA ALA A 176 8.35 11.11 -5.72
C ALA A 176 9.36 12.14 -6.27
N LEU A 177 10.67 11.94 -6.06
CA LEU A 177 11.72 12.80 -6.60
C LEU A 177 11.83 12.73 -8.14
N GLY A 178 11.55 11.58 -8.74
CA GLY A 178 11.62 11.41 -10.20
C GLY A 178 10.36 11.84 -10.93
N ALA A 179 9.28 12.13 -10.21
CA ALA A 179 8.00 12.54 -10.78
C ALA A 179 7.85 14.08 -10.86
N GLU A 180 8.69 14.85 -10.11
CA GLU A 180 8.78 16.31 -10.21
C GLU A 180 9.52 16.73 -11.48
#